data_ca33f6d69926c86b8d6af486787e24e3
#
_entry.id   ca33f6d69926c86b8d6af486787e24e3
#
_cell.length_a   1.000
_cell.length_b   1.000
_cell.length_c   1.000
_cell.angle_alpha   90.00
_cell.angle_beta   90.00
_cell.angle_gamma   90.00
#
_symmetry.space_group_name_H-M   'P 1'
#
loop_
_entity.id
_entity.type
_entity.pdbx_description
1 polymer ?
#
loop_
_entity_poly.entity_id
_entity_poly.type
_entity_poly.pdbx_seq_one_letter_code
_entity_poly.pdbx_strand_id
1 'polypeptide(L)'
;MLYLKSLKIENFRKFGNKNNIVEFVDSRKSLATTDDINVAKATSLIVGKNNAGKTTIITALDKIVNSQKFNANDFNFIYLSRLLNMYKHNHYIVKPNLYFELIIGIDERNHDDLVNNFVPFMQLGDSLPGEEQKDFSIVVKYELKDDETFLRTVKDLIVQY
;
A
#
# COMPACT_ATOMS: atom_id res chain seq x y z
N MET A 1 6.63 -18.48 -8.25
CA MET A 1 7.33 -17.34 -7.59
C MET A 1 6.34 -16.21 -7.35
N LEU A 2 6.38 -15.60 -6.16
CA LEU A 2 5.57 -14.41 -5.85
C LEU A 2 6.29 -13.14 -6.28
N TYR A 3 5.55 -12.15 -6.79
CA TYR A 3 6.09 -10.83 -7.12
C TYR A 3 5.08 -9.73 -6.81
N LEU A 4 5.57 -8.56 -6.43
CA LEU A 4 4.75 -7.39 -6.20
C LEU A 4 4.33 -6.79 -7.55
N LYS A 5 3.03 -6.77 -7.84
CA LYS A 5 2.46 -6.25 -9.08
C LYS A 5 2.13 -4.77 -8.97
N SER A 6 1.49 -4.36 -7.87
CA SER A 6 1.22 -2.95 -7.62
C SER A 6 1.13 -2.65 -6.12
N LEU A 7 1.30 -1.38 -5.80
CA LEU A 7 1.13 -0.82 -4.46
C LEU A 7 0.24 0.41 -4.54
N LYS A 8 -0.91 0.37 -3.89
CA LYS A 8 -1.77 1.51 -3.64
C LYS A 8 -1.41 2.14 -2.30
N ILE A 9 -1.32 3.47 -2.27
CA ILE A 9 -0.93 4.23 -1.08
C ILE A 9 -1.91 5.38 -0.87
N GLU A 10 -2.50 5.49 0.33
CA GLU A 10 -3.36 6.62 0.68
C GLU A 10 -2.94 7.26 2.00
N ASN A 11 -3.01 8.56 2.05
CA ASN A 11 -2.76 9.42 3.22
C ASN A 11 -1.34 9.36 3.80
N PHE A 12 -0.38 8.82 3.07
CA PHE A 12 0.99 8.62 3.53
C PHE A 12 1.95 9.61 2.87
N ARG A 13 2.60 10.45 3.66
CA ARG A 13 3.61 11.43 3.26
C ARG A 13 3.21 12.26 2.03
N LYS A 14 3.79 12.00 0.86
CA LYS A 14 3.46 12.69 -0.40
C LYS A 14 2.15 12.26 -1.02
N PHE A 15 1.65 11.11 -0.68
CA PHE A 15 0.43 10.54 -1.24
C PHE A 15 -0.78 10.90 -0.38
N GLY A 16 -1.73 11.63 -0.96
CA GLY A 16 -3.00 11.96 -0.32
C GLY A 16 -4.05 10.86 -0.51
N ASN A 17 -5.33 11.25 -0.44
CA ASN A 17 -6.48 10.33 -0.54
C ASN A 17 -6.92 10.03 -1.99
N LYS A 18 -6.10 10.34 -2.99
CA LYS A 18 -6.37 9.98 -4.38
C LYS A 18 -5.87 8.56 -4.66
N ASN A 19 -6.36 7.99 -5.75
CA ASN A 19 -5.95 6.68 -6.26
C ASN A 19 -4.46 6.70 -6.66
N ASN A 20 -3.57 6.57 -5.67
CA ASN A 20 -2.13 6.55 -5.90
C ASN A 20 -1.70 5.09 -6.04
N ILE A 21 -1.60 4.62 -7.27
CA ILE A 21 -1.17 3.26 -7.59
C ILE A 21 0.20 3.33 -8.25
N VAL A 22 1.12 2.56 -7.72
CA VAL A 22 2.46 2.33 -8.29
C VAL A 22 2.45 0.93 -8.87
N GLU A 23 2.60 0.83 -10.18
CA GLU A 23 2.72 -0.46 -10.87
C GLU A 23 4.19 -0.87 -10.97
N PHE A 24 4.46 -2.13 -10.73
CA PHE A 24 5.79 -2.73 -10.85
C PHE A 24 5.87 -3.61 -12.09
N VAL A 25 7.09 -3.90 -12.52
CA VAL A 25 7.32 -4.71 -13.71
C VAL A 25 6.75 -6.12 -13.52
N ASP A 26 5.90 -6.55 -14.44
CA ASP A 26 5.42 -7.93 -14.51
C ASP A 26 6.55 -8.83 -15.01
N SER A 27 7.09 -9.68 -14.15
CA SER A 27 8.17 -10.61 -14.47
C SER A 27 7.80 -11.58 -15.61
N ARG A 28 6.52 -11.82 -15.86
CA ARG A 28 6.02 -12.69 -16.95
C ARG A 28 6.16 -12.05 -18.32
N LYS A 29 5.96 -10.74 -18.42
CA LYS A 29 6.05 -10.00 -19.68
C LYS A 29 7.50 -9.82 -20.16
N SER A 30 8.46 -9.84 -19.25
CA SER A 30 9.89 -9.68 -19.54
C SER A 30 10.52 -10.85 -20.29
N LEU A 31 9.84 -12.00 -20.37
CA LEU A 31 10.37 -13.22 -21.02
C LEU A 31 10.09 -13.32 -22.53
N ALA A 32 9.34 -12.38 -23.10
CA ALA A 32 8.93 -12.45 -24.51
C ALA A 32 9.97 -11.90 -25.51
N THR A 33 11.06 -11.32 -25.06
CA THR A 33 12.06 -10.71 -25.96
C THR A 33 13.49 -11.03 -25.53
N THR A 34 14.15 -11.82 -26.37
CA THR A 34 15.59 -12.00 -26.58
C THR A 34 16.43 -12.71 -25.53
N ASP A 35 17.16 -13.68 -26.07
CA ASP A 35 17.93 -14.73 -25.42
C ASP A 35 19.22 -14.31 -24.67
N ASP A 36 19.55 -13.02 -24.56
CA ASP A 36 20.93 -12.67 -24.19
C ASP A 36 21.14 -11.65 -23.07
N ILE A 37 20.10 -11.22 -22.34
CA ILE A 37 20.34 -10.26 -21.27
C ILE A 37 19.99 -10.86 -19.92
N ASN A 38 21.03 -11.19 -19.14
CA ASN A 38 20.94 -11.56 -17.72
C ASN A 38 20.57 -10.35 -16.84
N VAL A 39 19.42 -9.71 -17.12
CA VAL A 39 18.87 -8.69 -16.25
C VAL A 39 18.08 -9.39 -15.15
N ALA A 40 18.26 -8.99 -13.90
CA ALA A 40 17.47 -9.47 -12.78
C ALA A 40 15.98 -9.30 -13.11
N LYS A 41 15.27 -10.41 -13.29
CA LYS A 41 13.89 -10.50 -13.84
C LYS A 41 12.81 -9.78 -13.01
N ALA A 42 13.16 -9.28 -11.84
CA ALA A 42 12.24 -8.63 -10.89
C ALA A 42 12.76 -7.26 -10.42
N THR A 43 13.42 -6.50 -11.29
CA THR A 43 13.93 -5.17 -10.94
C THR A 43 13.04 -4.09 -11.53
N SER A 44 12.49 -3.21 -10.67
CA SER A 44 11.78 -2.00 -11.06
C SER A 44 12.62 -0.76 -10.74
N LEU A 45 12.87 0.09 -11.72
CA LEU A 45 13.59 1.34 -11.54
C LEU A 45 12.60 2.49 -11.37
N ILE A 46 12.63 3.15 -10.21
CA ILE A 46 11.80 4.31 -9.92
C ILE A 46 12.58 5.59 -10.21
N VAL A 47 12.23 6.27 -11.28
CA VAL A 47 12.84 7.53 -11.69
C VAL A 47 11.85 8.69 -11.56
N GLY A 48 12.36 9.90 -11.35
CA GLY A 48 11.52 11.10 -11.26
C GLY A 48 12.29 12.28 -10.66
N LYS A 49 11.68 13.46 -10.76
CA LYS A 49 12.24 14.70 -10.18
C LYS A 49 12.42 14.57 -8.66
N ASN A 50 13.28 15.42 -8.10
CA ASN A 50 13.39 15.52 -6.65
C ASN A 50 12.02 15.86 -6.05
N ASN A 51 11.74 15.28 -4.90
CA ASN A 51 10.46 15.45 -4.20
C ASN A 51 9.21 14.85 -4.88
N ALA A 52 9.35 14.03 -5.92
CA ALA A 52 8.24 13.35 -6.62
C ALA A 52 7.61 12.17 -5.84
N GLY A 53 8.14 11.82 -4.68
CA GLY A 53 7.60 10.72 -3.86
C GLY A 53 8.36 9.39 -3.99
N LYS A 54 9.49 9.33 -4.70
CA LYS A 54 10.30 8.10 -4.84
C LYS A 54 10.64 7.46 -3.49
N THR A 55 11.23 8.24 -2.59
CA THR A 55 11.58 7.79 -1.24
C THR A 55 10.35 7.39 -0.43
N THR A 56 9.21 8.02 -0.67
CA THR A 56 7.95 7.68 -0.01
C THR A 56 7.50 6.26 -0.33
N ILE A 57 7.62 5.84 -1.60
CA ILE A 57 7.29 4.47 -2.04
C ILE A 57 8.19 3.46 -1.33
N ILE A 58 9.51 3.70 -1.35
CA ILE A 58 10.50 2.82 -0.71
C ILE A 58 10.24 2.73 0.80
N THR A 59 9.98 3.89 1.45
CA THR A 59 9.70 3.91 2.88
C THR A 59 8.40 3.18 3.22
N ALA A 60 7.37 3.28 2.38
CA ALA A 60 6.12 2.54 2.58
C ALA A 60 6.37 1.04 2.57
N LEU A 61 7.07 0.55 1.54
CA LEU A 61 7.43 -0.86 1.41
C LEU A 61 8.28 -1.34 2.58
N ASP A 62 9.33 -0.58 2.95
CA ASP A 62 10.20 -0.91 4.08
C ASP A 62 9.42 -1.03 5.39
N LYS A 63 8.53 -0.07 5.67
CA LYS A 63 7.71 -0.10 6.89
C LYS A 63 6.73 -1.27 6.91
N ILE A 64 6.12 -1.61 5.78
CA ILE A 64 5.16 -2.72 5.68
C ILE A 64 5.89 -4.05 5.85
N VAL A 65 6.96 -4.28 5.07
CA VAL A 65 7.69 -5.56 5.07
C VAL A 65 8.37 -5.82 6.40
N ASN A 66 8.96 -4.80 7.01
CA ASN A 66 9.68 -4.92 8.28
C ASN A 66 8.79 -4.64 9.50
N SER A 67 7.48 -4.55 9.32
CA SER A 67 6.51 -4.32 10.41
C SER A 67 6.86 -3.12 11.30
N GLN A 68 7.40 -2.05 10.70
CA GLN A 68 7.80 -0.86 11.42
C GLN A 68 6.59 -0.02 11.83
N LYS A 69 6.70 0.66 12.96
CA LYS A 69 5.65 1.56 13.44
C LYS A 69 5.53 2.81 12.56
N PHE A 70 4.30 3.19 12.27
CA PHE A 70 3.98 4.48 11.70
C PHE A 70 3.86 5.54 12.79
N ASN A 71 4.16 6.79 12.45
CA ASN A 71 4.09 7.92 13.36
C ASN A 71 3.39 9.13 12.71
N ALA A 72 3.19 10.20 13.46
CA ALA A 72 2.48 11.39 12.96
C ALA A 72 3.11 12.00 11.69
N ASN A 73 4.44 11.94 11.54
CA ASN A 73 5.15 12.48 10.37
C ASN A 73 4.97 11.62 9.11
N ASP A 74 4.41 10.44 9.24
CA ASP A 74 4.11 9.56 8.10
C ASP A 74 2.78 9.90 7.44
N PHE A 75 1.94 10.70 8.07
CA PHE A 75 0.69 11.15 7.46
C PHE A 75 0.92 12.26 6.43
N ASN A 76 0.05 12.28 5.42
CA ASN A 76 0.02 13.36 4.45
C ASN A 76 -0.47 14.66 5.11
N PHE A 77 0.31 15.73 4.99
CA PHE A 77 -0.01 17.01 5.62
C PHE A 77 -1.33 17.62 5.14
N ILE A 78 -1.62 17.54 3.84
CA ILE A 78 -2.86 18.08 3.27
C ILE A 78 -4.07 17.30 3.81
N TYR A 79 -3.94 15.99 3.95
CA TYR A 79 -4.97 15.14 4.54
C TYR A 79 -5.24 15.52 5.98
N LEU A 80 -4.20 15.67 6.82
CA LEU A 80 -4.37 16.10 8.21
C LEU A 80 -4.98 17.50 8.32
N SER A 81 -4.57 18.43 7.45
CA SER A 81 -5.14 19.79 7.42
C SER A 81 -6.63 19.79 7.09
N ARG A 82 -7.07 18.91 6.18
CA ARG A 82 -8.51 18.74 5.89
C ARG A 82 -9.26 18.20 7.10
N LEU A 83 -8.73 17.18 7.76
CA LEU A 83 -9.34 16.63 8.97
C LEU A 83 -9.48 17.70 10.04
N LEU A 84 -8.42 18.48 10.29
CA LEU A 84 -8.48 19.58 11.25
C LEU A 84 -9.56 20.61 10.91
N ASN A 85 -9.68 20.99 9.65
CA ASN A 85 -10.74 21.90 9.21
C ASN A 85 -12.13 21.31 9.41
N MET A 86 -12.32 20.02 9.13
CA MET A 86 -13.57 19.33 9.39
C MET A 86 -13.92 19.33 10.88
N TYR A 87 -12.95 19.09 11.75
CA TYR A 87 -13.13 19.09 13.19
C TYR A 87 -13.53 20.49 13.71
N LYS A 88 -12.87 21.55 13.22
CA LYS A 88 -13.19 22.95 13.61
C LYS A 88 -14.62 23.38 13.25
N HIS A 89 -15.19 22.82 12.19
CA HIS A 89 -16.53 23.18 11.72
C HIS A 89 -17.62 22.22 12.21
N ASN A 90 -17.34 21.41 13.24
CA ASN A 90 -18.27 20.42 13.81
C ASN A 90 -18.87 19.45 12.78
N HIS A 91 -18.19 19.21 11.68
CA HIS A 91 -18.55 18.14 10.78
C HIS A 91 -18.18 16.79 11.39
N TYR A 92 -18.77 15.74 10.84
CA TYR A 92 -18.52 14.37 11.27
C TYR A 92 -17.02 14.10 11.48
N ILE A 93 -16.64 13.65 12.69
CA ILE A 93 -15.23 13.42 13.04
C ILE A 93 -14.77 12.11 12.39
N VAL A 94 -14.04 12.24 11.30
CA VAL A 94 -13.37 11.12 10.62
C VAL A 94 -12.00 10.89 11.27
N LYS A 95 -11.72 9.66 11.64
CA LYS A 95 -10.42 9.30 12.22
C LYS A 95 -9.32 9.31 11.17
N PRO A 96 -8.11 9.77 11.52
CA PRO A 96 -6.97 9.64 10.61
C PRO A 96 -6.60 8.17 10.42
N ASN A 97 -6.34 7.81 9.17
CA ASN A 97 -5.88 6.48 8.80
C ASN A 97 -4.81 6.54 7.71
N LEU A 98 -3.99 5.50 7.64
CA LEU A 98 -3.14 5.19 6.49
C LEU A 98 -3.68 3.91 5.84
N TYR A 99 -3.64 3.87 4.52
CA TYR A 99 -4.10 2.70 3.77
C TYR A 99 -3.06 2.31 2.72
N PHE A 100 -2.74 1.04 2.71
CA PHE A 100 -1.86 0.42 1.72
C PHE A 100 -2.52 -0.85 1.21
N GLU A 101 -2.43 -1.08 -0.09
CA GLU A 101 -2.88 -2.31 -0.72
C GLU A 101 -1.80 -2.80 -1.67
N LEU A 102 -1.30 -4.00 -1.42
CA LEU A 102 -0.30 -4.66 -2.23
C LEU A 102 -0.99 -5.74 -3.07
N ILE A 103 -0.90 -5.63 -4.38
CA ILE A 103 -1.33 -6.70 -5.28
C ILE A 103 -0.12 -7.57 -5.58
N ILE A 104 -0.25 -8.84 -5.22
CA ILE A 104 0.79 -9.85 -5.40
C ILE A 104 0.37 -10.77 -6.53
N GLY A 105 1.19 -10.86 -7.55
CA GLY A 105 1.03 -11.79 -8.65
C GLY A 105 1.77 -13.10 -8.38
N ILE A 106 1.26 -14.17 -8.96
CA ILE A 106 1.84 -15.52 -8.86
C ILE A 106 2.40 -15.90 -10.22
N ASP A 107 3.67 -16.28 -10.26
CA ASP A 107 4.29 -16.92 -11.41
C ASP A 107 4.27 -18.44 -11.22
N GLU A 108 3.37 -19.12 -11.92
CA GLU A 108 3.13 -20.56 -11.78
C GLU A 108 4.26 -21.43 -12.37
N ARG A 109 5.19 -20.83 -13.12
CA ARG A 109 6.29 -21.59 -13.74
C ARG A 109 7.30 -22.17 -12.74
N ASN A 110 7.27 -21.70 -11.49
CA ASN A 110 8.10 -22.19 -10.38
C ASN A 110 7.21 -22.64 -9.23
N HIS A 111 6.76 -23.87 -9.26
CA HIS A 111 5.80 -24.45 -8.31
C HIS A 111 6.34 -24.68 -6.89
N ASP A 112 7.65 -24.71 -6.68
CA ASP A 112 8.24 -25.29 -5.48
C ASP A 112 8.09 -24.45 -4.20
N ASP A 113 7.87 -23.13 -4.29
CA ASP A 113 7.89 -22.24 -3.12
C ASP A 113 6.50 -21.88 -2.56
N LEU A 114 5.43 -22.27 -3.25
CA LEU A 114 4.10 -21.70 -2.98
C LEU A 114 3.20 -22.57 -2.09
N VAL A 115 3.59 -23.83 -1.89
CA VAL A 115 2.61 -24.87 -1.55
C VAL A 115 2.08 -24.80 -0.12
N ASN A 116 2.84 -24.31 0.84
CA ASN A 116 2.48 -24.55 2.25
C ASN A 116 1.76 -23.42 2.98
N ASN A 117 2.01 -22.14 2.64
CA ASN A 117 1.52 -21.01 3.44
C ASN A 117 0.41 -20.18 2.77
N PHE A 118 0.34 -20.14 1.45
CA PHE A 118 -0.60 -19.28 0.72
C PHE A 118 -1.77 -20.02 0.06
N VAL A 119 -1.64 -21.31 -0.19
CA VAL A 119 -2.70 -22.14 -0.79
C VAL A 119 -4.05 -22.04 -0.07
N PRO A 120 -4.13 -22.02 1.28
CA PRO A 120 -5.41 -21.84 1.96
C PRO A 120 -6.11 -20.52 1.64
N PHE A 121 -5.33 -19.45 1.42
CA PHE A 121 -5.87 -18.12 1.07
C PHE A 121 -6.30 -18.02 -0.40
N MET A 122 -5.66 -18.79 -1.28
CA MET A 122 -5.99 -18.86 -2.71
C MET A 122 -7.29 -19.63 -3.00
N GLN A 123 -7.66 -20.57 -2.14
CA GLN A 123 -8.88 -21.38 -2.28
C GLN A 123 -10.15 -20.62 -1.90
N LEU A 124 -10.04 -19.46 -1.24
CA LEU A 124 -11.19 -18.64 -0.85
C LEU A 124 -11.66 -17.67 -1.94
N GLY A 125 -10.97 -17.58 -3.06
CA GLY A 125 -11.38 -16.78 -4.21
C GLY A 125 -12.18 -17.62 -5.20
N ASP A 126 -13.44 -17.29 -5.45
CA ASP A 126 -14.26 -17.86 -6.53
C ASP A 126 -13.64 -17.48 -7.89
N SER A 127 -12.68 -18.28 -8.35
CA SER A 127 -12.14 -18.17 -9.70
C SER A 127 -13.05 -18.94 -10.64
N LEU A 128 -13.63 -18.25 -11.61
CA LEU A 128 -14.34 -18.91 -12.71
C LEU A 128 -13.38 -19.80 -13.50
N PRO A 129 -13.81 -20.98 -13.96
CA PRO A 129 -12.99 -21.87 -14.76
C PRO A 129 -12.51 -21.15 -16.04
N GLY A 130 -11.21 -20.95 -16.19
CA GLY A 130 -10.58 -20.33 -17.36
C GLY A 130 -9.78 -19.08 -17.10
N GLU A 131 -9.79 -18.49 -15.91
CA GLU A 131 -8.93 -17.39 -15.56
C GLU A 131 -7.64 -17.88 -14.88
N GLU A 132 -6.56 -17.94 -15.65
CA GLU A 132 -5.21 -18.39 -15.20
C GLU A 132 -4.47 -17.39 -14.31
N GLN A 133 -5.12 -16.32 -13.83
CA GLN A 133 -4.44 -15.23 -13.13
C GLN A 133 -4.91 -15.11 -11.69
N LYS A 134 -4.22 -15.77 -10.78
CA LYS A 134 -4.49 -15.68 -9.34
C LYS A 134 -3.61 -14.60 -8.70
N ASP A 135 -4.05 -13.34 -8.82
CA ASP A 135 -3.49 -12.26 -8.00
C ASP A 135 -4.20 -12.26 -6.64
N PHE A 136 -3.49 -11.91 -5.57
CA PHE A 136 -4.12 -11.67 -4.27
C PHE A 136 -3.73 -10.30 -3.71
N SER A 137 -4.61 -9.74 -2.89
CA SER A 137 -4.44 -8.44 -2.27
C SER A 137 -4.08 -8.59 -0.79
N ILE A 138 -3.05 -7.86 -0.37
CA ILE A 138 -2.73 -7.67 1.04
C ILE A 138 -3.05 -6.24 1.40
N VAL A 139 -4.02 -6.05 2.30
CA VAL A 139 -4.43 -4.74 2.79
C VAL A 139 -3.82 -4.48 4.17
N VAL A 140 -3.07 -3.38 4.28
CA VAL A 140 -2.51 -2.90 5.53
C VAL A 140 -3.15 -1.56 5.87
N LYS A 141 -3.88 -1.52 6.99
CA LYS A 141 -4.46 -0.29 7.54
C LYS A 141 -3.79 0.06 8.85
N TYR A 142 -3.45 1.33 8.99
CA TYR A 142 -3.01 1.88 10.26
C TYR A 142 -4.08 2.83 10.78
N GLU A 143 -4.71 2.45 11.87
CA GLU A 143 -5.84 3.16 12.46
C GLU A 143 -5.57 3.44 13.94
N LEU A 144 -6.31 4.38 14.50
CA LEU A 144 -6.23 4.69 15.92
C LEU A 144 -6.79 3.53 16.75
N LYS A 145 -6.06 3.16 17.79
CA LYS A 145 -6.45 2.07 18.68
C LYS A 145 -7.56 2.49 19.66
N ASP A 146 -7.52 3.74 20.12
CA ASP A 146 -8.44 4.29 21.12
C ASP A 146 -9.18 5.51 20.53
N ASP A 147 -10.40 5.25 20.14
CA ASP A 147 -11.26 6.23 19.50
C ASP A 147 -11.78 7.28 20.47
N GLU A 148 -12.14 6.88 21.70
CA GLU A 148 -12.75 7.76 22.69
C GLU A 148 -11.76 8.79 23.19
N THR A 149 -10.55 8.36 23.52
CA THR A 149 -9.47 9.26 23.92
C THR A 149 -9.12 10.24 22.81
N PHE A 150 -9.05 9.78 21.57
CA PHE A 150 -8.79 10.66 20.43
C PHE A 150 -9.89 11.71 20.26
N LEU A 151 -11.15 11.30 20.24
CA LEU A 151 -12.29 12.20 20.08
C LEU A 151 -12.37 13.23 21.19
N ARG A 152 -12.11 12.85 22.44
CA ARG A 152 -12.05 13.76 23.58
C ARG A 152 -10.93 14.76 23.41
N THR A 153 -9.71 14.31 23.10
CA THR A 153 -8.54 15.19 22.91
C THR A 153 -8.77 16.19 21.77
N VAL A 154 -9.35 15.76 20.65
CA VAL A 154 -9.66 16.65 19.52
C VAL A 154 -10.68 17.72 19.92
N LYS A 155 -11.75 17.36 20.67
CA LYS A 155 -12.73 18.32 21.17
C LYS A 155 -12.10 19.34 22.12
N ASP A 156 -11.27 18.89 23.05
CA ASP A 156 -10.58 19.77 24.00
C ASP A 156 -9.66 20.76 23.27
N LEU A 157 -8.92 20.31 22.26
CA LEU A 157 -8.07 21.17 21.44
C LEU A 157 -8.87 22.20 20.63
N ILE A 158 -10.01 21.82 20.05
CA ILE A 158 -10.85 22.73 19.27
C ILE A 158 -11.45 23.83 20.14
N VAL A 159 -11.79 23.53 21.38
CA VAL A 159 -12.31 24.54 22.34
C VAL A 159 -11.25 25.55 22.76
N GLN A 160 -9.97 25.19 22.70
CA GLN A 160 -8.84 26.05 23.09
C GLN A 160 -8.40 27.02 21.98
N TYR A 161 -8.81 26.83 20.73
CA TYR A 161 -8.42 27.62 19.55
C TYR A 161 -9.64 28.14 18.77
#